data_82bd4ec90031f570cfd1595157ea3b1f
#
_entry.id   82bd4ec90031f570cfd1595157ea3b1f
#
_cell.length_a   1.000
_cell.length_b   1.000
_cell.length_c   1.000
_cell.angle_alpha   90.00
_cell.angle_beta   90.00
_cell.angle_gamma   90.00
#
_symmetry.space_group_name_H-M   'P 1'
#
loop_
_entity.id
_entity.type
_entity.pdbx_description
1 polymer ?
#
loop_
_entity_poly.entity_id
_entity_poly.type
_entity_poly.pdbx_seq_one_letter_code
_entity_poly.pdbx_strand_id
1 'polypeptide(L)'
;EMECIYCVVDLHAITIYQKPNELLENVLETTASFLARGINPNKSIILNQSSVSGHAELAWILNCVSRIGWLNRMTQFKDKAGSDREKASVGLYIYPNLMAADILLYKATHVPVGDDQKQHLELSRDIAQKFNNDFNCKDFFPLPEPLISKSISRVMSLRDGTKKMSKSEESEYSRINLKDSADEINKKIKKAKSDSEPIPDDIKLLEKKPEALNLLTIYAELSKTDLKKTISEMSGKEYSFLKTKLAEVLIEEITPVSENIKKLLNDKSHLKKILKKGSEKANIIAEENL
;
A
#
# COMPACT_ATOMS: atom_id res chain seq x y z
N GLU A 1 9.89 -6.00 -21.04
CA GLU A 1 8.91 -6.41 -20.01
C GLU A 1 9.67 -6.47 -18.68
N MET A 2 9.24 -5.77 -17.63
CA MET A 2 9.91 -5.79 -16.32
C MET A 2 9.49 -7.05 -15.56
N GLU A 3 10.44 -7.69 -14.88
CA GLU A 3 10.16 -8.75 -13.93
C GLU A 3 9.60 -8.13 -12.64
N CYS A 4 8.50 -8.65 -12.12
CA CYS A 4 7.81 -8.07 -10.96
C CYS A 4 7.78 -9.05 -9.79
N ILE A 5 8.14 -8.56 -8.61
CA ILE A 5 8.09 -9.29 -7.34
C ILE A 5 7.08 -8.64 -6.42
N TYR A 6 6.11 -9.42 -5.94
CA TYR A 6 5.08 -9.00 -5.00
C TYR A 6 5.27 -9.73 -3.67
N CYS A 7 5.71 -9.01 -2.66
CA CYS A 7 6.00 -9.56 -1.35
C CYS A 7 4.85 -9.26 -0.37
N VAL A 8 4.31 -10.30 0.26
CA VAL A 8 3.38 -10.15 1.39
C VAL A 8 4.22 -10.01 2.66
N VAL A 9 4.24 -8.81 3.23
CA VAL A 9 5.23 -8.35 4.21
C VAL A 9 4.83 -8.65 5.65
N ASP A 10 4.78 -9.90 6.03
CA ASP A 10 4.40 -10.37 7.37
C ASP A 10 5.44 -10.04 8.45
N LEU A 11 6.74 -9.94 8.13
CA LEU A 11 7.76 -9.47 9.06
C LEU A 11 7.59 -7.98 9.41
N HIS A 12 7.12 -7.16 8.46
CA HIS A 12 6.73 -5.78 8.76
C HIS A 12 5.48 -5.72 9.64
N ALA A 13 4.53 -6.62 9.43
CA ALA A 13 3.30 -6.66 10.21
C ALA A 13 3.56 -6.89 11.70
N ILE A 14 4.52 -7.74 12.06
CA ILE A 14 4.85 -8.05 13.46
C ILE A 14 5.64 -6.96 14.19
N THR A 15 5.99 -5.86 13.54
CA THR A 15 6.52 -4.67 14.25
C THR A 15 5.52 -4.08 15.25
N ILE A 16 4.23 -4.40 15.04
CA ILE A 16 3.13 -4.18 15.98
C ILE A 16 2.55 -5.56 16.31
N TYR A 17 2.10 -5.75 17.56
CA TYR A 17 1.53 -7.03 17.99
C TYR A 17 0.44 -7.54 17.04
N GLN A 18 0.58 -8.78 16.60
CA GLN A 18 -0.37 -9.51 15.77
C GLN A 18 -0.76 -10.81 16.44
N LYS A 19 -2.05 -11.18 16.37
CA LYS A 19 -2.47 -12.54 16.73
C LYS A 19 -2.06 -13.49 15.61
N PRO A 20 -1.37 -14.62 15.92
CA PRO A 20 -0.81 -15.50 14.88
C PRO A 20 -1.83 -15.98 13.82
N ASN A 21 -3.05 -16.35 14.26
CA ASN A 21 -4.09 -16.82 13.34
C ASN A 21 -4.60 -15.70 12.44
N GLU A 22 -4.73 -14.47 12.96
CA GLU A 22 -5.14 -13.29 12.17
C GLU A 22 -4.05 -12.91 11.17
N LEU A 23 -2.78 -13.01 11.54
CA LEU A 23 -1.66 -12.75 10.62
C LEU A 23 -1.70 -13.71 9.42
N LEU A 24 -1.89 -15.00 9.65
CA LEU A 24 -1.98 -15.98 8.56
C LEU A 24 -3.17 -15.70 7.63
N GLU A 25 -4.34 -15.39 8.19
CA GLU A 25 -5.51 -15.05 7.39
C GLU A 25 -5.28 -13.78 6.57
N ASN A 26 -4.63 -12.77 7.14
CA ASN A 26 -4.26 -11.52 6.43
C ASN A 26 -3.26 -11.76 5.29
N VAL A 27 -2.31 -12.68 5.46
CA VAL A 27 -1.38 -13.09 4.39
C VAL A 27 -2.15 -13.71 3.24
N LEU A 28 -3.07 -14.64 3.52
CA LEU A 28 -3.88 -15.30 2.49
C LEU A 28 -4.85 -14.31 1.82
N GLU A 29 -5.47 -13.40 2.57
CA GLU A 29 -6.36 -12.36 2.04
C GLU A 29 -5.59 -11.41 1.09
N THR A 30 -4.39 -11.00 1.49
CA THR A 30 -3.55 -10.14 0.65
C THR A 30 -3.15 -10.85 -0.65
N THR A 31 -2.76 -12.12 -0.54
CA THR A 31 -2.43 -12.96 -1.72
C THR A 31 -3.65 -13.10 -2.65
N ALA A 32 -4.82 -13.40 -2.10
CA ALA A 32 -6.06 -13.47 -2.86
C ALA A 32 -6.40 -12.14 -3.54
N SER A 33 -6.14 -11.01 -2.87
CA SER A 33 -6.36 -9.68 -3.43
C SER A 33 -5.44 -9.38 -4.61
N PHE A 34 -4.16 -9.79 -4.55
CA PHE A 34 -3.23 -9.68 -5.68
C PHE A 34 -3.74 -10.46 -6.90
N LEU A 35 -4.13 -11.71 -6.70
CA LEU A 35 -4.64 -12.56 -7.78
C LEU A 35 -5.97 -12.06 -8.34
N ALA A 36 -6.88 -11.60 -7.48
CA ALA A 36 -8.18 -11.06 -7.89
C ALA A 36 -8.05 -9.77 -8.72
N ARG A 37 -6.99 -9.00 -8.51
CA ARG A 37 -6.63 -7.82 -9.31
C ARG A 37 -5.84 -8.15 -10.58
N GLY A 38 -5.65 -9.43 -10.89
CA GLY A 38 -5.04 -9.89 -12.14
C GLY A 38 -3.53 -10.06 -12.12
N ILE A 39 -2.88 -10.02 -10.94
CA ILE A 39 -1.45 -10.36 -10.84
C ILE A 39 -1.29 -11.84 -11.15
N ASN A 40 -0.54 -12.14 -12.21
CA ASN A 40 -0.37 -13.50 -12.72
C ASN A 40 0.86 -14.18 -12.08
N PRO A 41 0.69 -15.22 -11.25
CA PRO A 41 1.81 -15.89 -10.56
C PRO A 41 2.74 -16.67 -11.50
N ASN A 42 2.37 -16.83 -12.79
CA ASN A 42 3.26 -17.42 -13.79
C ASN A 42 4.18 -16.37 -14.45
N LYS A 43 3.81 -15.08 -14.37
CA LYS A 43 4.59 -13.96 -14.93
C LYS A 43 5.32 -13.15 -13.87
N SER A 44 4.90 -13.25 -12.60
CA SER A 44 5.43 -12.51 -11.47
C SER A 44 5.74 -13.45 -10.31
N ILE A 45 6.67 -13.06 -9.46
CA ILE A 45 6.93 -13.77 -8.21
C ILE A 45 5.99 -13.19 -7.14
N ILE A 46 5.18 -14.05 -6.52
CA ILE A 46 4.33 -13.68 -5.37
C ILE A 46 4.79 -14.51 -4.19
N LEU A 47 5.32 -13.87 -3.15
CA LEU A 47 5.91 -14.56 -2.01
C LEU A 47 5.41 -14.02 -0.67
N ASN A 48 5.59 -14.81 0.38
CA ASN A 48 5.48 -14.39 1.76
C ASN A 48 6.89 -14.06 2.29
N GLN A 49 7.08 -12.87 2.84
CA GLN A 49 8.39 -12.35 3.26
C GLN A 49 9.13 -13.31 4.20
N SER A 50 8.47 -13.81 5.25
CA SER A 50 9.08 -14.71 6.23
C SER A 50 9.50 -16.08 5.68
N SER A 51 9.04 -16.45 4.47
CA SER A 51 9.42 -17.70 3.80
C SER A 51 10.76 -17.60 3.06
N VAL A 52 11.38 -16.43 3.04
CA VAL A 52 12.70 -16.18 2.45
C VAL A 52 13.58 -15.56 3.54
N SER A 53 14.46 -16.37 4.15
CA SER A 53 15.29 -15.94 5.29
C SER A 53 16.21 -14.77 4.95
N GLY A 54 16.61 -14.67 3.69
CA GLY A 54 17.48 -13.60 3.18
C GLY A 54 16.99 -12.18 3.47
N HIS A 55 15.68 -11.96 3.63
CA HIS A 55 15.15 -10.66 4.05
C HIS A 55 15.66 -10.26 5.44
N ALA A 56 15.56 -11.18 6.41
CA ALA A 56 16.01 -10.93 7.78
C ALA A 56 17.54 -10.91 7.89
N GLU A 57 18.23 -11.76 7.13
CA GLU A 57 19.68 -11.83 7.09
C GLU A 57 20.29 -10.55 6.53
N LEU A 58 19.82 -10.10 5.35
CA LEU A 58 20.28 -8.85 4.78
C LEU A 58 19.88 -7.64 5.64
N ALA A 59 18.68 -7.65 6.25
CA ALA A 59 18.27 -6.57 7.15
C ALA A 59 19.24 -6.43 8.32
N TRP A 60 19.74 -7.55 8.88
CA TRP A 60 20.75 -7.49 9.92
C TRP A 60 22.07 -6.87 9.43
N ILE A 61 22.55 -7.28 8.26
CA ILE A 61 23.76 -6.70 7.64
C ILE A 61 23.57 -5.20 7.42
N LEU A 62 22.43 -4.78 6.86
CA LEU A 62 22.12 -3.38 6.60
C LEU A 62 21.93 -2.56 7.89
N ASN A 63 21.48 -3.18 9.00
CA ASN A 63 21.48 -2.53 10.31
C ASN A 63 22.90 -2.16 10.77
N CYS A 64 23.90 -2.98 10.43
CA CYS A 64 25.31 -2.71 10.75
C CYS A 64 25.93 -1.64 9.84
N VAL A 65 25.36 -1.40 8.67
CA VAL A 65 25.80 -0.36 7.72
C VAL A 65 25.10 0.99 7.98
N SER A 66 23.83 0.95 8.34
CA SER A 66 22.99 2.14 8.53
C SER A 66 23.43 2.99 9.71
N ARG A 67 23.12 4.28 9.64
CA ARG A 67 23.41 5.24 10.72
C ARG A 67 22.17 5.53 11.55
N ILE A 68 22.30 5.52 12.87
CA ILE A 68 21.20 5.88 13.80
C ILE A 68 20.59 7.25 13.44
N GLY A 69 21.42 8.23 13.04
CA GLY A 69 20.94 9.55 12.63
C GLY A 69 20.03 9.53 11.40
N TRP A 70 20.14 8.52 10.52
CA TRP A 70 19.23 8.35 9.38
C TRP A 70 17.86 7.86 9.86
N LEU A 71 17.84 6.85 10.74
CA LEU A 71 16.61 6.32 11.32
C LEU A 71 15.87 7.35 12.19
N ASN A 72 16.61 8.18 12.94
CA ASN A 72 16.03 9.27 13.73
C ASN A 72 15.29 10.32 12.91
N ARG A 73 15.61 10.46 11.62
CA ARG A 73 14.92 11.39 10.71
C ARG A 73 13.63 10.83 10.14
N MET A 74 13.39 9.50 10.26
CA MET A 74 12.19 8.87 9.72
C MET A 74 10.94 9.35 10.47
N THR A 75 10.02 9.95 9.71
CA THR A 75 8.79 10.56 10.28
C THR A 75 7.82 9.51 10.77
N GLN A 76 7.69 8.40 10.07
CA GLN A 76 6.71 7.35 10.40
C GLN A 76 6.95 6.68 11.76
N PHE A 77 8.20 6.56 12.22
CA PHE A 77 8.47 6.10 13.59
C PHE A 77 7.86 7.05 14.63
N LYS A 78 8.03 8.36 14.40
CA LYS A 78 7.50 9.39 15.31
C LYS A 78 5.97 9.33 15.39
N ASP A 79 5.32 9.10 14.25
CA ASP A 79 3.86 9.04 14.14
C ASP A 79 3.29 7.76 14.78
N LYS A 80 3.94 6.61 14.56
CA LYS A 80 3.45 5.30 15.04
C LYS A 80 3.80 5.01 16.49
N ALA A 81 4.95 5.48 16.99
CA ALA A 81 5.37 5.29 18.39
C ALA A 81 4.53 6.15 19.36
N GLY A 82 3.86 7.18 18.87
CA GLY A 82 3.05 8.08 19.71
C GLY A 82 3.86 8.85 20.74
N SER A 83 3.24 9.16 21.89
CA SER A 83 3.87 9.88 23.00
C SER A 83 4.84 9.03 23.83
N ASP A 84 4.64 7.71 23.85
CA ASP A 84 5.42 6.77 24.68
C ASP A 84 6.39 5.94 23.81
N ARG A 85 7.44 6.60 23.35
CA ARG A 85 8.44 5.98 22.46
C ARG A 85 9.24 4.86 23.11
N GLU A 86 9.35 4.87 24.43
CA GLU A 86 10.12 3.85 25.17
C GLU A 86 9.43 2.49 25.15
N LYS A 87 8.10 2.45 24.95
CA LYS A 87 7.35 1.21 24.80
C LYS A 87 7.27 0.70 23.35
N ALA A 88 7.74 1.48 22.37
CA ALA A 88 7.77 1.05 20.99
C ALA A 88 8.77 -0.12 20.81
N SER A 89 8.40 -1.08 19.96
CA SER A 89 9.32 -2.18 19.65
C SER A 89 10.55 -1.68 18.88
N VAL A 90 11.70 -2.33 19.08
CA VAL A 90 12.91 -2.06 18.28
C VAL A 90 12.61 -2.28 16.78
N GLY A 91 11.81 -3.29 16.46
CA GLY A 91 11.37 -3.55 15.07
C GLY A 91 10.67 -2.35 14.44
N LEU A 92 9.86 -1.61 15.20
CA LEU A 92 9.21 -0.39 14.71
C LEU A 92 10.21 0.74 14.41
N TYR A 93 11.37 0.75 15.07
CA TYR A 93 12.44 1.72 14.82
C TYR A 93 13.31 1.36 13.62
N ILE A 94 13.61 0.05 13.44
CA ILE A 94 14.55 -0.42 12.41
C ILE A 94 13.87 -0.98 11.15
N TYR A 95 12.53 -1.08 11.09
CA TYR A 95 11.86 -1.64 9.89
C TYR A 95 12.21 -0.94 8.56
N PRO A 96 12.64 0.34 8.52
CA PRO A 96 13.10 0.93 7.27
C PRO A 96 14.32 0.21 6.66
N ASN A 97 15.16 -0.39 7.51
CA ASN A 97 16.28 -1.21 7.04
C ASN A 97 15.80 -2.59 6.53
N LEU A 98 14.75 -3.15 7.13
CA LEU A 98 14.10 -4.35 6.58
C LEU A 98 13.47 -4.04 5.20
N MET A 99 12.83 -2.87 5.03
CA MET A 99 12.32 -2.46 3.73
C MET A 99 13.46 -2.28 2.71
N ALA A 100 14.59 -1.72 3.12
CA ALA A 100 15.77 -1.66 2.26
C ALA A 100 16.25 -3.06 1.85
N ALA A 101 16.26 -4.02 2.80
CA ALA A 101 16.59 -5.40 2.51
C ALA A 101 15.61 -6.04 1.51
N ASP A 102 14.29 -5.82 1.65
CA ASP A 102 13.26 -6.31 0.72
C ASP A 102 13.51 -5.86 -0.73
N ILE A 103 14.08 -4.68 -0.90
CA ILE A 103 14.36 -4.08 -2.20
C ILE A 103 15.72 -4.55 -2.74
N LEU A 104 16.75 -4.45 -1.90
CA LEU A 104 18.13 -4.67 -2.32
C LEU A 104 18.47 -6.15 -2.49
N LEU A 105 17.82 -7.04 -1.73
CA LEU A 105 17.99 -8.50 -1.85
C LEU A 105 17.74 -9.00 -3.28
N TYR A 106 16.82 -8.38 -3.97
CA TYR A 106 16.47 -8.71 -5.37
C TYR A 106 17.10 -7.77 -6.39
N LYS A 107 17.99 -6.88 -5.97
CA LYS A 107 18.60 -5.85 -6.82
C LYS A 107 17.56 -5.09 -7.64
N ALA A 108 16.41 -4.78 -7.00
CA ALA A 108 15.31 -4.09 -7.65
C ALA A 108 15.76 -2.71 -8.15
N THR A 109 15.48 -2.43 -9.42
CA THR A 109 15.83 -1.16 -10.07
C THR A 109 14.74 -0.11 -9.91
N HIS A 110 13.49 -0.53 -9.77
CA HIS A 110 12.32 0.35 -9.65
C HIS A 110 11.37 -0.16 -8.57
N VAL A 111 10.82 0.76 -7.77
CA VAL A 111 9.85 0.43 -6.72
C VAL A 111 8.63 1.33 -6.84
N PRO A 112 7.43 0.77 -7.11
CA PRO A 112 6.19 1.54 -7.04
C PRO A 112 5.91 1.97 -5.61
N VAL A 113 5.87 3.27 -5.36
CA VAL A 113 5.65 3.84 -4.03
C VAL A 113 4.66 5.00 -4.07
N GLY A 114 3.89 5.15 -2.99
CA GLY A 114 3.18 6.39 -2.71
C GLY A 114 4.10 7.45 -2.10
N ASP A 115 3.66 8.70 -2.04
CA ASP A 115 4.43 9.81 -1.48
C ASP A 115 4.89 9.56 -0.03
N ASP A 116 4.08 8.84 0.74
CA ASP A 116 4.39 8.48 2.13
C ASP A 116 5.55 7.47 2.29
N GLN A 117 5.91 6.75 1.23
CA GLN A 117 7.02 5.79 1.22
C GLN A 117 8.29 6.34 0.55
N LYS A 118 8.24 7.55 -0.01
CA LYS A 118 9.38 8.16 -0.70
C LYS A 118 10.60 8.26 0.21
N GLN A 119 10.43 8.69 1.46
CA GLN A 119 11.52 8.82 2.43
C GLN A 119 12.20 7.48 2.73
N HIS A 120 11.44 6.37 2.77
CA HIS A 120 12.00 5.03 2.98
C HIS A 120 12.81 4.58 1.76
N LEU A 121 12.36 4.90 0.56
CA LEU A 121 13.11 4.56 -0.64
C LEU A 121 14.39 5.38 -0.76
N GLU A 122 14.37 6.66 -0.39
CA GLU A 122 15.57 7.49 -0.28
C GLU A 122 16.57 6.89 0.73
N LEU A 123 16.10 6.43 1.88
CA LEU A 123 16.95 5.72 2.85
C LEU A 123 17.54 4.43 2.25
N SER A 124 16.76 3.65 1.50
CA SER A 124 17.27 2.44 0.84
C SER A 124 18.39 2.76 -0.16
N ARG A 125 18.28 3.88 -0.88
CA ARG A 125 19.33 4.38 -1.78
C ARG A 125 20.60 4.81 -1.02
N ASP A 126 20.43 5.53 0.10
CA ASP A 126 21.56 5.95 0.96
C ASP A 126 22.30 4.72 1.53
N ILE A 127 21.56 3.70 1.95
CA ILE A 127 22.11 2.44 2.47
C ILE A 127 22.88 1.71 1.36
N ALA A 128 22.28 1.56 0.16
CA ALA A 128 22.93 0.92 -0.98
C ALA A 128 24.23 1.64 -1.38
N GLN A 129 24.16 2.96 -1.48
CA GLN A 129 25.34 3.77 -1.80
C GLN A 129 26.46 3.64 -0.75
N LYS A 130 26.07 3.66 0.53
CA LYS A 130 27.04 3.49 1.62
C LYS A 130 27.65 2.10 1.61
N PHE A 131 26.86 1.04 1.43
CA PHE A 131 27.35 -0.33 1.33
C PHE A 131 28.36 -0.47 0.19
N ASN A 132 27.98 -0.01 -1.02
CA ASN A 132 28.85 -0.07 -2.19
C ASN A 132 30.19 0.65 -1.96
N ASN A 133 30.18 1.77 -1.24
CA ASN A 133 31.38 2.55 -0.94
C ASN A 133 32.24 1.89 0.16
N ASP A 134 31.61 1.47 1.26
CA ASP A 134 32.34 0.93 2.43
C ASP A 134 33.06 -0.38 2.08
N PHE A 135 32.44 -1.20 1.20
CA PHE A 135 33.00 -2.49 0.78
C PHE A 135 33.75 -2.45 -0.55
N ASN A 136 33.91 -1.26 -1.17
CA ASN A 136 34.56 -1.06 -2.48
C ASN A 136 33.97 -1.97 -3.59
N CYS A 137 32.68 -2.26 -3.51
CA CYS A 137 31.93 -3.08 -4.46
C CYS A 137 31.03 -2.19 -5.32
N LYS A 138 31.62 -1.52 -6.30
CA LYS A 138 30.90 -0.60 -7.18
C LYS A 138 29.66 -1.29 -7.80
N ASP A 139 28.51 -0.65 -7.65
CA ASP A 139 27.23 -1.07 -8.24
C ASP A 139 26.75 -2.48 -7.81
N PHE A 140 27.23 -3.01 -6.68
CA PHE A 140 26.74 -4.28 -6.13
C PHE A 140 25.23 -4.22 -5.84
N PHE A 141 24.80 -3.17 -5.11
CA PHE A 141 23.38 -2.82 -5.03
C PHE A 141 23.07 -1.67 -5.98
N PRO A 142 22.07 -1.84 -6.88
CA PRO A 142 21.57 -0.73 -7.67
C PRO A 142 20.91 0.32 -6.76
N LEU A 143 20.83 1.56 -7.22
CA LEU A 143 20.10 2.61 -6.54
C LEU A 143 18.64 2.60 -7.04
N PRO A 144 17.66 2.07 -6.28
CA PRO A 144 16.30 1.89 -6.77
C PRO A 144 15.61 3.23 -7.07
N GLU A 145 14.90 3.29 -8.20
CA GLU A 145 14.15 4.48 -8.63
C GLU A 145 12.68 4.39 -8.22
N PRO A 146 12.06 5.48 -7.72
CA PRO A 146 10.65 5.48 -7.38
C PRO A 146 9.77 5.52 -8.64
N LEU A 147 8.77 4.64 -8.70
CA LEU A 147 7.67 4.75 -9.66
C LEU A 147 6.47 5.37 -8.93
N ILE A 148 6.28 6.67 -9.11
CA ILE A 148 5.19 7.42 -8.50
C ILE A 148 4.09 7.63 -9.54
N SER A 149 2.87 7.14 -9.25
CA SER A 149 1.71 7.42 -10.10
C SER A 149 1.36 8.91 -10.05
N LYS A 150 1.15 9.51 -11.22
CA LYS A 150 0.78 10.94 -11.33
C LYS A 150 -0.73 11.16 -11.17
N SER A 151 -1.55 10.13 -11.31
CA SER A 151 -3.01 10.28 -11.38
C SER A 151 -3.70 10.40 -10.01
N ILE A 152 -3.40 9.49 -9.07
CA ILE A 152 -3.84 9.64 -7.67
C ILE A 152 -2.67 9.36 -6.74
N SER A 153 -2.12 10.39 -6.15
CA SER A 153 -1.09 10.24 -5.13
C SER A 153 -1.68 9.86 -3.77
N ARG A 154 -2.94 10.22 -3.50
CA ARG A 154 -3.54 10.06 -2.17
C ARG A 154 -5.07 10.04 -2.21
N VAL A 155 -5.69 8.96 -1.71
CA VAL A 155 -7.13 8.86 -1.45
C VAL A 155 -7.38 9.22 0.01
N MET A 156 -8.38 10.06 0.26
CA MET A 156 -8.70 10.55 1.60
C MET A 156 -9.84 9.75 2.24
N SER A 157 -9.93 9.81 3.58
CA SER A 157 -10.98 9.16 4.35
C SER A 157 -12.38 9.66 3.94
N LEU A 158 -13.34 8.74 3.88
CA LEU A 158 -14.74 9.09 3.60
C LEU A 158 -15.41 9.88 4.75
N ARG A 159 -14.78 9.91 5.92
CA ARG A 159 -15.27 10.62 7.13
C ARG A 159 -14.56 11.92 7.40
N ASP A 160 -13.35 12.08 6.86
CA ASP A 160 -12.51 13.26 7.05
C ASP A 160 -11.61 13.44 5.82
N GLY A 161 -12.00 14.33 4.92
CA GLY A 161 -11.29 14.62 3.67
C GLY A 161 -9.89 15.20 3.85
N THR A 162 -9.48 15.52 5.08
CA THR A 162 -8.13 16.01 5.40
C THR A 162 -7.18 14.89 5.80
N LYS A 163 -7.71 13.70 6.14
CA LYS A 163 -6.92 12.54 6.55
C LYS A 163 -6.85 11.49 5.45
N LYS A 164 -5.67 10.87 5.29
CA LYS A 164 -5.50 9.75 4.36
C LYS A 164 -6.43 8.59 4.75
N MET A 165 -7.07 7.95 3.75
CA MET A 165 -7.79 6.69 3.95
C MET A 165 -6.84 5.63 4.50
N SER A 166 -7.19 5.03 5.64
CA SER A 166 -6.33 4.08 6.34
C SER A 166 -7.10 2.87 6.85
N LYS A 167 -6.47 1.68 6.77
CA LYS A 167 -7.00 0.46 7.38
C LYS A 167 -6.97 0.50 8.92
N SER A 168 -6.10 1.31 9.51
CA SER A 168 -5.95 1.45 10.97
C SER A 168 -6.96 2.41 11.60
N GLU A 169 -7.80 3.10 10.83
CA GLU A 169 -8.87 3.92 11.37
C GLU A 169 -9.97 3.02 11.96
N GLU A 170 -10.43 3.33 13.18
CA GLU A 170 -11.41 2.51 13.90
C GLU A 170 -12.73 2.35 13.14
N SER A 171 -13.17 3.42 12.49
CA SER A 171 -14.44 3.41 11.76
C SER A 171 -14.33 2.70 10.40
N GLU A 172 -15.04 1.60 10.22
CA GLU A 172 -15.20 0.92 8.92
C GLU A 172 -15.83 1.83 7.84
N TYR A 173 -16.53 2.90 8.25
CA TYR A 173 -17.13 3.89 7.32
C TYR A 173 -16.12 4.90 6.78
N SER A 174 -14.86 4.85 7.21
CA SER A 174 -13.80 5.74 6.74
C SER A 174 -13.22 5.33 5.38
N ARG A 175 -13.45 4.07 4.97
CA ARG A 175 -12.80 3.46 3.80
C ARG A 175 -13.69 2.48 3.04
N ILE A 176 -13.32 2.23 1.80
CA ILE A 176 -13.82 1.11 1.00
C ILE A 176 -12.73 0.02 0.97
N ASN A 177 -13.11 -1.20 1.31
CA ASN A 177 -12.23 -2.37 1.21
C ASN A 177 -12.53 -3.14 -0.08
N LEU A 178 -11.52 -3.81 -0.66
CA LEU A 178 -11.71 -4.62 -1.87
C LEU A 178 -12.65 -5.81 -1.68
N LYS A 179 -12.94 -6.19 -0.44
CA LYS A 179 -13.86 -7.27 -0.09
C LYS A 179 -15.27 -6.79 0.26
N ASP A 180 -15.53 -5.49 0.26
CA ASP A 180 -16.84 -4.95 0.57
C ASP A 180 -17.87 -5.44 -0.44
N SER A 181 -19.04 -5.82 0.04
CA SER A 181 -20.21 -6.14 -0.79
C SER A 181 -20.85 -4.86 -1.36
N ALA A 182 -21.70 -5.01 -2.37
CA ALA A 182 -22.46 -3.91 -2.94
C ALA A 182 -23.25 -3.14 -1.87
N ASP A 183 -23.88 -3.85 -0.93
CA ASP A 183 -24.63 -3.24 0.18
C ASP A 183 -23.75 -2.45 1.14
N GLU A 184 -22.54 -2.98 1.46
CA GLU A 184 -21.57 -2.30 2.31
C GLU A 184 -21.03 -1.05 1.63
N ILE A 185 -20.69 -1.10 0.33
CA ILE A 185 -20.28 0.05 -0.46
C ILE A 185 -21.37 1.12 -0.44
N ASN A 186 -22.63 0.76 -0.74
CA ASN A 186 -23.74 1.69 -0.70
C ASN A 186 -23.92 2.35 0.68
N LYS A 187 -23.84 1.57 1.76
CA LYS A 187 -23.94 2.10 3.13
C LYS A 187 -22.81 3.05 3.46
N LYS A 188 -21.57 2.71 3.10
CA LYS A 188 -20.38 3.52 3.35
C LYS A 188 -20.42 4.84 2.58
N ILE A 189 -20.75 4.81 1.29
CA ILE A 189 -20.84 6.01 0.47
C ILE A 189 -22.00 6.91 0.91
N LYS A 190 -23.18 6.37 1.24
CA LYS A 190 -24.27 7.16 1.81
C LYS A 190 -23.87 7.90 3.08
N LYS A 191 -23.07 7.27 3.96
CA LYS A 191 -22.57 7.84 5.23
C LYS A 191 -21.29 8.66 5.07
N ALA A 192 -20.69 8.71 3.89
CA ALA A 192 -19.53 9.58 3.65
C ALA A 192 -19.88 11.04 3.98
N LYS A 193 -18.93 11.74 4.58
CA LYS A 193 -19.15 13.14 4.94
C LYS A 193 -19.30 14.00 3.68
N SER A 194 -20.25 14.90 3.68
CA SER A 194 -20.54 15.82 2.59
C SER A 194 -21.23 17.08 3.12
N ASP A 195 -21.33 18.08 2.27
CA ASP A 195 -21.96 19.36 2.56
C ASP A 195 -23.48 19.30 2.26
N SER A 196 -24.22 20.26 2.78
CA SER A 196 -25.64 20.49 2.46
C SER A 196 -25.85 21.43 1.26
N GLU A 197 -24.81 22.17 0.86
CA GLU A 197 -24.86 23.04 -0.30
C GLU A 197 -24.58 22.25 -1.59
N PRO A 198 -25.13 22.66 -2.75
CA PRO A 198 -24.81 22.04 -4.03
C PRO A 198 -23.31 22.05 -4.35
N ILE A 199 -22.88 21.14 -5.21
CA ILE A 199 -21.49 20.99 -5.64
C ILE A 199 -21.05 22.26 -6.40
N PRO A 200 -19.96 22.94 -5.95
CA PRO A 200 -19.44 24.11 -6.65
C PRO A 200 -18.90 23.77 -8.05
N ASP A 201 -18.88 24.76 -8.93
CA ASP A 201 -18.30 24.69 -10.27
C ASP A 201 -16.81 25.05 -10.33
N ASP A 202 -16.25 25.63 -9.26
CA ASP A 202 -14.86 26.06 -9.17
C ASP A 202 -14.04 25.14 -8.26
N ILE A 203 -12.92 24.65 -8.79
CA ILE A 203 -11.97 23.81 -8.04
C ILE A 203 -11.41 24.51 -6.80
N LYS A 204 -11.24 25.85 -6.84
CA LYS A 204 -10.78 26.62 -5.68
C LYS A 204 -11.78 26.64 -4.53
N LEU A 205 -13.05 26.54 -4.83
CA LEU A 205 -14.09 26.39 -3.81
C LEU A 205 -14.10 24.98 -3.25
N LEU A 206 -13.85 23.97 -4.09
CA LEU A 206 -13.74 22.56 -3.70
C LEU A 206 -12.51 22.29 -2.84
N GLU A 207 -11.39 23.00 -3.03
CA GLU A 207 -10.21 22.90 -2.16
C GLU A 207 -10.53 23.26 -0.69
N LYS A 208 -11.54 24.09 -0.46
CA LYS A 208 -12.07 24.42 0.88
C LYS A 208 -13.07 23.38 1.40
N LYS A 209 -13.49 22.43 0.56
CA LYS A 209 -14.43 21.34 0.86
C LYS A 209 -13.76 19.98 0.56
N PRO A 210 -12.75 19.57 1.39
CA PRO A 210 -11.89 18.41 1.07
C PRO A 210 -12.67 17.10 0.95
N GLU A 211 -13.77 16.91 1.65
CA GLU A 211 -14.64 15.74 1.52
C GLU A 211 -15.29 15.66 0.11
N ALA A 212 -15.76 16.79 -0.38
CA ALA A 212 -16.37 16.89 -1.71
C ALA A 212 -15.34 16.61 -2.81
N LEU A 213 -14.18 17.25 -2.70
CA LEU A 213 -13.07 17.07 -3.64
C LEU A 213 -12.61 15.59 -3.67
N ASN A 214 -12.53 14.94 -2.50
CA ASN A 214 -12.18 13.52 -2.41
C ASN A 214 -13.20 12.63 -3.15
N LEU A 215 -14.49 12.80 -2.92
CA LEU A 215 -15.53 12.00 -3.59
C LEU A 215 -15.52 12.21 -5.12
N LEU A 216 -15.35 13.47 -5.57
CA LEU A 216 -15.25 13.80 -7.00
C LEU A 216 -13.99 13.20 -7.64
N THR A 217 -12.86 13.25 -6.93
CA THR A 217 -11.59 12.67 -7.39
C THR A 217 -11.71 11.15 -7.56
N ILE A 218 -12.27 10.46 -6.54
CA ILE A 218 -12.48 9.00 -6.64
C ILE A 218 -13.41 8.67 -7.82
N TYR A 219 -14.51 9.43 -7.99
CA TYR A 219 -15.43 9.21 -9.09
C TYR A 219 -14.78 9.44 -10.46
N ALA A 220 -14.03 10.52 -10.62
CA ALA A 220 -13.34 10.87 -11.87
C ALA A 220 -12.36 9.75 -12.30
N GLU A 221 -11.56 9.27 -11.36
CA GLU A 221 -10.59 8.22 -11.64
C GLU A 221 -11.23 6.87 -12.00
N LEU A 222 -12.23 6.44 -11.24
CA LEU A 222 -12.93 5.19 -11.54
C LEU A 222 -13.71 5.25 -12.86
N SER A 223 -14.30 6.42 -13.17
CA SER A 223 -14.98 6.66 -14.44
C SER A 223 -14.03 6.97 -15.60
N LYS A 224 -12.70 7.02 -15.37
CA LYS A 224 -11.66 7.36 -16.35
C LYS A 224 -11.93 8.72 -17.04
N THR A 225 -12.40 9.68 -16.26
CA THR A 225 -12.72 11.04 -16.73
C THR A 225 -11.76 12.05 -16.09
N ASP A 226 -11.56 13.17 -16.78
CA ASP A 226 -10.81 14.29 -16.21
C ASP A 226 -11.57 14.93 -15.04
N LEU A 227 -10.84 15.29 -13.96
CA LEU A 227 -11.47 15.87 -12.77
C LEU A 227 -12.20 17.18 -13.06
N LYS A 228 -11.66 18.05 -13.93
CA LYS A 228 -12.32 19.32 -14.29
C LYS A 228 -13.63 19.07 -15.04
N LYS A 229 -13.63 18.08 -15.94
CA LYS A 229 -14.85 17.65 -16.65
C LYS A 229 -15.87 17.10 -15.67
N THR A 230 -15.44 16.25 -14.74
CA THR A 230 -16.30 15.70 -13.68
C THR A 230 -16.92 16.80 -12.80
N ILE A 231 -16.12 17.81 -12.39
CA ILE A 231 -16.61 18.96 -11.62
C ILE A 231 -17.68 19.70 -12.42
N SER A 232 -17.44 20.00 -13.70
CA SER A 232 -18.42 20.68 -14.56
C SER A 232 -19.72 19.89 -14.72
N GLU A 233 -19.67 18.57 -14.87
CA GLU A 233 -20.84 17.70 -14.99
C GLU A 233 -21.63 17.56 -13.68
N MET A 234 -20.98 17.69 -12.54
CA MET A 234 -21.57 17.55 -11.20
C MET A 234 -21.97 18.89 -10.56
N SER A 235 -21.50 20.00 -11.13
CA SER A 235 -21.81 21.36 -10.64
C SER A 235 -23.31 21.60 -10.49
N GLY A 236 -23.69 22.23 -9.40
CA GLY A 236 -25.08 22.55 -9.05
C GLY A 236 -25.93 21.37 -8.62
N LYS A 237 -25.41 20.13 -8.67
CA LYS A 237 -26.13 18.94 -8.20
C LYS A 237 -25.94 18.73 -6.70
N GLU A 238 -26.91 18.04 -6.10
CA GLU A 238 -26.85 17.61 -4.71
C GLU A 238 -25.79 16.51 -4.51
N TYR A 239 -25.16 16.45 -3.34
CA TYR A 239 -24.23 15.37 -2.99
C TYR A 239 -24.86 13.98 -2.98
N SER A 240 -26.17 13.88 -2.75
CA SER A 240 -26.94 12.64 -2.87
C SER A 240 -26.82 12.04 -4.26
N PHE A 241 -26.86 12.87 -5.31
CA PHE A 241 -26.68 12.45 -6.70
C PHE A 241 -25.23 11.93 -6.94
N LEU A 242 -24.21 12.70 -6.54
CA LEU A 242 -22.82 12.27 -6.66
C LEU A 242 -22.58 10.95 -5.92
N LYS A 243 -23.08 10.82 -4.69
CA LYS A 243 -22.92 9.58 -3.89
C LYS A 243 -23.56 8.37 -4.57
N THR A 244 -24.74 8.55 -5.19
CA THR A 244 -25.38 7.48 -5.94
C THR A 244 -24.52 7.05 -7.12
N LYS A 245 -24.04 8.01 -7.92
CA LYS A 245 -23.17 7.72 -9.07
C LYS A 245 -21.83 7.10 -8.66
N LEU A 246 -21.23 7.59 -7.59
CA LEU A 246 -19.99 7.04 -7.05
C LEU A 246 -20.20 5.60 -6.55
N ALA A 247 -21.30 5.32 -5.88
CA ALA A 247 -21.62 3.96 -5.41
C ALA A 247 -21.82 3.00 -6.59
N GLU A 248 -22.51 3.41 -7.66
CA GLU A 248 -22.69 2.61 -8.88
C GLU A 248 -21.32 2.19 -9.47
N VAL A 249 -20.43 3.14 -9.70
CA VAL A 249 -19.10 2.88 -10.28
C VAL A 249 -18.23 2.03 -9.36
N LEU A 250 -18.24 2.31 -8.04
CA LEU A 250 -17.51 1.50 -7.06
C LEU A 250 -18.00 0.05 -7.02
N ILE A 251 -19.31 -0.17 -7.09
CA ILE A 251 -19.91 -1.51 -7.11
C ILE A 251 -19.50 -2.25 -8.37
N GLU A 252 -19.56 -1.60 -9.52
CA GLU A 252 -19.14 -2.17 -10.80
C GLU A 252 -17.67 -2.63 -10.78
N GLU A 253 -16.78 -1.81 -10.23
CA GLU A 253 -15.34 -2.10 -10.19
C GLU A 253 -14.94 -3.08 -9.07
N ILE A 254 -15.58 -3.01 -7.90
CA ILE A 254 -15.16 -3.77 -6.72
C ILE A 254 -15.87 -5.12 -6.59
N THR A 255 -17.15 -5.23 -6.97
CA THR A 255 -17.90 -6.48 -6.78
C THR A 255 -17.22 -7.68 -7.45
N PRO A 256 -16.77 -7.63 -8.71
CA PRO A 256 -16.09 -8.75 -9.35
C PRO A 256 -14.80 -9.15 -8.60
N VAL A 257 -14.07 -8.17 -8.09
CA VAL A 257 -12.84 -8.39 -7.30
C VAL A 257 -13.19 -9.05 -5.96
N SER A 258 -14.19 -8.53 -5.26
CA SER A 258 -14.65 -9.07 -3.96
C SER A 258 -15.11 -10.51 -4.08
N GLU A 259 -15.89 -10.85 -5.10
CA GLU A 259 -16.34 -12.21 -5.37
C GLU A 259 -15.16 -13.15 -5.67
N ASN A 260 -14.19 -12.69 -6.47
CA ASN A 260 -13.01 -13.48 -6.77
C ASN A 260 -12.12 -13.69 -5.54
N ILE A 261 -11.94 -12.67 -4.67
CA ILE A 261 -11.25 -12.81 -3.39
C ILE A 261 -11.95 -13.89 -2.53
N LYS A 262 -13.27 -13.85 -2.39
CA LYS A 262 -14.04 -14.85 -1.63
C LYS A 262 -13.84 -16.25 -2.20
N LYS A 263 -13.89 -16.40 -3.53
CA LYS A 263 -13.67 -17.68 -4.20
C LYS A 263 -12.25 -18.20 -3.95
N LEU A 264 -11.23 -17.38 -4.05
CA LEU A 264 -9.85 -17.76 -3.79
C LEU A 264 -9.60 -18.14 -2.34
N LEU A 265 -10.22 -17.45 -1.39
CA LEU A 265 -10.11 -17.75 0.05
C LEU A 265 -10.77 -19.09 0.45
N ASN A 266 -11.72 -19.60 -0.33
CA ASN A 266 -12.29 -20.94 -0.14
C ASN A 266 -11.27 -22.06 -0.47
N ASP A 267 -10.24 -21.76 -1.29
CA ASP A 267 -9.14 -22.70 -1.59
C ASP A 267 -7.79 -22.17 -1.04
N LYS A 268 -7.67 -22.19 0.28
CA LYS A 268 -6.44 -21.80 0.98
C LYS A 268 -5.23 -22.64 0.57
N SER A 269 -5.45 -23.89 0.12
CA SER A 269 -4.36 -24.77 -0.31
C SER A 269 -3.73 -24.27 -1.61
N HIS A 270 -4.53 -23.76 -2.54
CA HIS A 270 -4.07 -23.13 -3.77
C HIS A 270 -3.24 -21.87 -3.49
N LEU A 271 -3.72 -20.99 -2.60
CA LEU A 271 -2.99 -19.77 -2.22
C LEU A 271 -1.62 -20.11 -1.61
N LYS A 272 -1.58 -21.10 -0.69
CA LYS A 272 -0.32 -21.56 -0.08
C LYS A 272 0.67 -22.14 -1.12
N LYS A 273 0.17 -22.85 -2.14
CA LYS A 273 1.01 -23.36 -3.24
C LYS A 273 1.62 -22.22 -4.07
N ILE A 274 0.86 -21.17 -4.35
CA ILE A 274 1.35 -19.98 -5.07
C ILE A 274 2.46 -19.32 -4.27
N LEU A 275 2.23 -19.04 -2.99
CA LEU A 275 3.22 -18.42 -2.10
C LEU A 275 4.48 -19.29 -2.00
N LYS A 276 4.33 -20.61 -1.80
CA LYS A 276 5.48 -21.54 -1.74
C LYS A 276 6.32 -21.50 -3.01
N LYS A 277 5.68 -21.61 -4.19
CA LYS A 277 6.37 -21.56 -5.48
C LYS A 277 7.06 -20.22 -5.71
N GLY A 278 6.42 -19.13 -5.29
CA GLY A 278 7.02 -17.79 -5.35
C GLY A 278 8.23 -17.66 -4.43
N SER A 279 8.12 -18.15 -3.19
CA SER A 279 9.23 -18.14 -2.23
C SER A 279 10.41 -19.00 -2.67
N GLU A 280 10.16 -20.15 -3.29
CA GLU A 280 11.23 -21.01 -3.88
C GLU A 280 12.02 -20.25 -4.97
N LYS A 281 11.32 -19.54 -5.86
CA LYS A 281 11.97 -18.71 -6.89
C LYS A 281 12.73 -17.52 -6.28
N ALA A 282 12.11 -16.87 -5.31
CA ALA A 282 12.72 -15.72 -4.63
C ALA A 282 13.95 -16.12 -3.81
N ASN A 283 13.95 -17.30 -3.17
CA ASN A 283 15.12 -17.82 -2.45
C ASN A 283 16.34 -18.00 -3.36
N ILE A 284 16.15 -18.52 -4.59
CA ILE A 284 17.26 -18.67 -5.55
C ILE A 284 17.94 -17.31 -5.79
N ILE A 285 17.14 -16.27 -6.06
CA ILE A 285 17.66 -14.91 -6.29
C ILE A 285 18.32 -14.35 -5.02
N ALA A 286 17.71 -14.62 -3.87
CA ALA A 286 18.22 -14.14 -2.59
C ALA A 286 19.57 -14.76 -2.23
N GLU A 287 19.72 -16.07 -2.40
CA GLU A 287 20.98 -16.80 -2.14
C GLU A 287 22.14 -16.35 -3.04
N GLU A 288 21.85 -15.95 -4.29
CA GLU A 288 22.85 -15.40 -5.21
C GLU A 288 23.34 -13.99 -4.79
N ASN A 289 22.55 -13.27 -3.98
CA ASN A 289 22.79 -11.88 -3.62
C ASN A 289 23.22 -11.68 -2.14
N LEU A 290 23.18 -12.74 -1.34
CA LEU A 290 23.71 -12.78 0.04
C LEU A 290 25.13 -13.30 0.09
#